data_642a19577e68bd7b27aef6e73e331d50
#
_entry.id   642a19577e68bd7b27aef6e73e331d50
#
_cell.length_a   1.000
_cell.length_b   1.000
_cell.length_c   1.000
_cell.angle_alpha   90.00
_cell.angle_beta   90.00
_cell.angle_gamma   90.00
#
_symmetry.space_group_name_H-M   'P 1'
#
loop_
_entity.id
_entity.type
_entity.pdbx_description
1 polymer ?
#
loop_
_entity_poly.entity_id
_entity_poly.type
_entity_poly.pdbx_seq_one_letter_code
_entity_poly.pdbx_strand_id
1 'polypeptide(L)'
;MTPVLRLCEDILSNDAALALPSAPRLIFVVHGAVTIADRTLGDGETWHGEGAAMIAAGTAGATCWRFELIPRVAIEDTAAGVTSREKLAARLETLPQGDLLLRGDSVGFPPGGCAYLHRHQGPGIRCLIEGGIRIDTHGRSTSYGPGGAWYETGPDAVFAQAAPDRPSRFIRVMILPRALIGKSSIQ
;
A
#
# COMPACT_ATOMS: atom_id res chain seq x y z
N MET A 1 -7.76 7.03 -20.30
CA MET A 1 -6.64 7.52 -19.46
C MET A 1 -6.09 6.35 -18.68
N THR A 2 -4.77 6.20 -18.62
CA THR A 2 -4.13 5.12 -17.85
C THR A 2 -4.18 5.49 -16.35
N PRO A 3 -4.84 4.72 -15.49
CA PRO A 3 -4.91 4.99 -14.06
C PRO A 3 -3.53 4.78 -13.41
N VAL A 4 -3.36 5.42 -12.25
CA VAL A 4 -2.14 5.33 -11.44
C VAL A 4 -2.50 4.75 -10.09
N LEU A 5 -1.80 3.68 -9.69
CA LEU A 5 -1.76 3.26 -8.30
C LEU A 5 -0.63 4.02 -7.62
N ARG A 6 -0.92 4.80 -6.59
CA ARG A 6 0.10 5.53 -5.83
C ARG A 6 0.09 5.12 -4.36
N LEU A 7 1.24 5.28 -3.73
CA LEU A 7 1.45 5.19 -2.31
C LEU A 7 1.98 6.53 -1.81
N CYS A 8 1.25 7.16 -0.92
CA CYS A 8 1.68 8.36 -0.19
C CYS A 8 1.95 8.03 1.28
N GLU A 9 2.90 8.72 1.86
CA GLU A 9 3.11 8.79 3.31
C GLU A 9 2.58 10.12 3.81
N ASP A 10 1.57 10.06 4.64
CA ASP A 10 0.94 11.23 5.26
C ASP A 10 1.37 11.28 6.73
N ILE A 11 2.07 12.35 7.10
CA ILE A 11 2.46 12.65 8.49
C ILE A 11 1.57 13.78 8.97
N LEU A 12 0.73 13.49 9.95
CA LEU A 12 -0.21 14.43 10.54
C LEU A 12 0.27 14.82 11.94
N SER A 13 0.41 16.12 12.16
CA SER A 13 0.63 16.67 13.50
C SER A 13 -0.58 16.39 14.42
N ASN A 14 -0.44 16.63 15.71
CA ASN A 14 -1.54 16.52 16.67
C ASN A 14 -2.77 17.32 16.19
N ASP A 15 -3.92 16.69 16.25
CA ASP A 15 -5.23 17.21 15.85
C ASP A 15 -5.33 17.73 14.39
N ALA A 16 -4.32 17.48 13.56
CA ALA A 16 -4.37 17.83 12.14
C ALA A 16 -5.33 16.93 11.37
N ALA A 17 -5.91 17.49 10.30
CA ALA A 17 -6.83 16.75 9.45
C ALA A 17 -6.49 16.93 7.96
N LEU A 18 -6.67 15.87 7.20
CA LEU A 18 -6.46 15.81 5.76
C LEU A 18 -7.75 15.43 5.05
N ALA A 19 -8.27 16.33 4.21
CA ALA A 19 -9.41 16.04 3.35
C ALA A 19 -8.94 15.36 2.06
N LEU A 20 -9.56 14.24 1.73
CA LEU A 20 -9.25 13.44 0.55
C LEU A 20 -10.43 13.44 -0.41
N PRO A 21 -10.22 13.71 -1.71
CA PRO A 21 -11.26 13.60 -2.73
C PRO A 21 -11.69 12.13 -2.92
N SER A 22 -12.79 11.90 -3.62
CA SER A 22 -13.26 10.53 -3.92
C SER A 22 -12.24 9.78 -4.78
N ALA A 23 -11.81 8.62 -4.29
CA ALA A 23 -10.98 7.65 -5.01
C ALA A 23 -11.03 6.30 -4.28
N PRO A 24 -10.91 5.17 -5.00
CA PRO A 24 -10.65 3.88 -4.35
C PRO A 24 -9.32 3.93 -3.60
N ARG A 25 -9.36 3.68 -2.29
CA ARG A 25 -8.16 3.75 -1.45
C ARG A 25 -8.16 2.78 -0.28
N LEU A 26 -6.95 2.50 0.18
CA LEU A 26 -6.67 1.84 1.45
C LEU A 26 -5.68 2.72 2.24
N ILE A 27 -5.99 2.93 3.51
CA ILE A 27 -5.13 3.65 4.47
C ILE A 27 -4.66 2.65 5.51
N PHE A 28 -3.35 2.61 5.75
CA PHE A 28 -2.70 1.81 6.78
C PHE A 28 -2.08 2.76 7.80
N VAL A 29 -2.44 2.60 9.07
CA VAL A 29 -1.84 3.39 10.16
C VAL A 29 -0.50 2.79 10.52
N VAL A 30 0.57 3.53 10.25
CA VAL A 30 1.94 3.11 10.56
C VAL A 30 2.25 3.36 12.03
N HIS A 31 1.84 4.53 12.52
CA HIS A 31 2.06 4.95 13.90
C HIS A 31 1.03 5.99 14.32
N GLY A 32 0.60 5.93 15.58
CA GLY A 32 -0.35 6.85 16.18
C GLY A 32 -1.79 6.40 16.00
N ALA A 33 -2.73 7.34 15.99
CA ALA A 33 -4.14 7.06 15.82
C ALA A 33 -4.79 8.08 14.89
N VAL A 34 -5.71 7.60 14.05
CA VAL A 34 -6.53 8.45 13.18
C VAL A 34 -7.99 8.07 13.29
N THR A 35 -8.85 9.07 13.11
CA THR A 35 -10.29 8.86 12.92
C THR A 35 -10.62 9.09 11.44
N ILE A 36 -11.30 8.13 10.82
CA ILE A 36 -11.79 8.21 9.44
C ILE A 36 -13.26 7.79 9.47
N ALA A 37 -14.14 8.67 9.02
CA ALA A 37 -15.59 8.54 9.19
C ALA A 37 -15.92 8.39 10.69
N ASP A 38 -16.52 7.27 11.09
CA ASP A 38 -16.91 6.94 12.46
C ASP A 38 -15.96 5.95 13.16
N ARG A 39 -14.80 5.65 12.55
CA ARG A 39 -13.86 4.65 13.07
C ARG A 39 -12.55 5.29 13.50
N THR A 40 -12.12 5.00 14.72
CA THR A 40 -10.75 5.27 15.19
C THR A 40 -9.88 4.05 14.93
N LEU A 41 -8.72 4.28 14.36
CA LEU A 41 -7.75 3.27 13.95
C LEU A 41 -6.40 3.58 14.61
N GLY A 42 -5.75 2.56 15.14
CA GLY A 42 -4.40 2.62 15.71
C GLY A 42 -3.35 1.92 14.83
N ASP A 43 -2.14 1.78 15.39
CA ASP A 43 -1.00 1.15 14.74
C ASP A 43 -1.35 -0.21 14.11
N GLY A 44 -1.03 -0.37 12.83
CA GLY A 44 -1.24 -1.62 12.10
C GLY A 44 -2.66 -1.84 11.58
N GLU A 45 -3.61 -0.98 11.90
CA GLU A 45 -4.98 -1.07 11.42
C GLU A 45 -5.16 -0.43 10.05
N THR A 46 -6.24 -0.81 9.36
CA THR A 46 -6.55 -0.34 8.02
C THR A 46 -7.97 0.15 7.87
N TRP A 47 -8.14 1.14 7.00
CA TRP A 47 -9.42 1.58 6.49
C TRP A 47 -9.42 1.51 4.96
N HIS A 48 -10.59 1.24 4.36
CA HIS A 48 -10.77 1.31 2.91
C HIS A 48 -12.07 2.02 2.55
N GLY A 49 -12.09 2.67 1.41
CA GLY A 49 -13.27 3.34 0.88
C GLY A 49 -13.01 3.92 -0.52
N GLU A 50 -14.08 4.39 -1.17
CA GLU A 50 -14.04 4.94 -2.54
C GLU A 50 -14.52 6.40 -2.57
N GLY A 51 -15.27 6.83 -1.56
CA GLY A 51 -15.76 8.19 -1.43
C GLY A 51 -14.72 9.19 -0.97
N ALA A 52 -15.13 10.46 -0.89
CA ALA A 52 -14.39 11.48 -0.17
C ALA A 52 -14.27 11.09 1.31
N ALA A 53 -13.13 11.38 1.92
CA ALA A 53 -12.87 11.05 3.30
C ALA A 53 -12.07 12.14 4.01
N MET A 54 -12.22 12.22 5.33
CA MET A 54 -11.39 13.04 6.21
C MET A 54 -10.58 12.10 7.10
N ILE A 55 -9.26 12.26 7.09
CA ILE A 55 -8.37 11.63 8.08
C ILE A 55 -8.10 12.68 9.15
N ALA A 56 -8.45 12.41 10.40
CA ALA A 56 -8.14 13.28 11.52
C ALA A 56 -7.20 12.55 12.49
N ALA A 57 -6.03 13.14 12.76
CA ALA A 57 -5.09 12.59 13.72
C ALA A 57 -5.57 12.84 15.15
N GLY A 58 -5.22 11.93 16.05
CA GLY A 58 -5.37 12.15 17.49
C GLY A 58 -4.31 13.13 18.06
N THR A 59 -4.38 13.36 19.37
CA THR A 59 -3.50 14.31 20.08
C THR A 59 -2.01 14.00 20.03
N ALA A 60 -1.62 12.78 19.67
CA ALA A 60 -0.22 12.39 19.48
C ALA A 60 0.27 12.52 18.03
N GLY A 61 -0.62 12.92 17.11
CA GLY A 61 -0.34 12.87 15.68
C GLY A 61 -0.41 11.45 15.13
N ALA A 62 -0.13 11.29 13.84
CA ALA A 62 -0.13 10.00 13.19
C ALA A 62 0.74 9.98 11.92
N THR A 63 1.19 8.78 11.55
CA THR A 63 1.77 8.50 10.24
C THR A 63 0.95 7.42 9.56
N CYS A 64 0.50 7.70 8.34
CA CYS A 64 -0.28 6.77 7.54
C CYS A 64 0.39 6.51 6.19
N TRP A 65 0.21 5.29 5.69
CA TRP A 65 0.46 4.97 4.28
C TRP A 65 -0.87 4.87 3.56
N ARG A 66 -1.05 5.70 2.55
CA ARG A 66 -2.27 5.81 1.77
C ARG A 66 -2.03 5.30 0.36
N PHE A 67 -2.68 4.21 0.02
CA PHE A 67 -2.69 3.61 -1.31
C PHE A 67 -3.95 4.05 -2.04
N GLU A 68 -3.83 4.61 -3.24
CA GLU A 68 -4.95 5.13 -4.01
C GLU A 68 -4.85 4.75 -5.48
N LEU A 69 -6.01 4.41 -6.05
CA LEU A 69 -6.15 4.30 -7.50
C LEU A 69 -6.74 5.62 -8.01
N ILE A 70 -5.92 6.41 -8.71
CA ILE A 70 -6.28 7.75 -9.16
C ILE A 70 -6.19 7.89 -10.67
N PRO A 71 -6.94 8.81 -11.29
CA PRO A 71 -6.66 9.28 -12.64
C PRO A 71 -5.26 9.91 -12.70
N ARG A 72 -4.69 10.03 -13.89
CA ARG A 72 -3.30 10.45 -14.16
C ARG A 72 -2.82 11.75 -13.48
N VAL A 73 -3.70 12.63 -13.07
CA VAL A 73 -3.33 13.94 -12.48
C VAL A 73 -3.35 13.80 -10.96
N ALA A 74 -2.18 13.89 -10.35
CA ALA A 74 -2.06 14.02 -8.91
C ALA A 74 -2.53 15.43 -8.50
N ILE A 75 -3.51 15.49 -7.60
CA ILE A 75 -3.80 16.69 -6.84
C ILE A 75 -2.86 16.65 -5.64
N GLU A 76 -2.12 17.72 -5.40
CA GLU A 76 -1.33 17.82 -4.17
C GLU A 76 -2.29 17.92 -2.98
N ASP A 77 -2.16 16.96 -2.08
CA ASP A 77 -2.94 16.92 -0.84
C ASP A 77 -2.24 17.82 0.19
N THR A 78 -2.70 19.06 0.32
CA THR A 78 -2.11 20.02 1.26
C THR A 78 -3.12 20.38 2.36
N ALA A 79 -2.67 20.35 3.61
CA ALA A 79 -3.43 20.79 4.76
C ALA A 79 -2.49 21.31 5.85
N ALA A 80 -2.97 22.22 6.69
CA ALA A 80 -2.18 22.71 7.82
C ALA A 80 -1.85 21.56 8.79
N GLY A 81 -0.59 21.44 9.17
CA GLY A 81 -0.12 20.39 10.07
C GLY A 81 -0.01 19.00 9.40
N VAL A 82 -0.10 18.92 8.08
CA VAL A 82 0.05 17.67 7.33
C VAL A 82 1.19 17.79 6.32
N THR A 83 2.04 16.78 6.28
CA THR A 83 3.04 16.58 5.23
C THR A 83 2.70 15.30 4.48
N SER A 84 2.33 15.42 3.20
CA SER A 84 2.11 14.28 2.31
C SER A 84 3.27 14.14 1.35
N ARG A 85 3.82 12.92 1.23
CA ARG A 85 4.91 12.60 0.32
C ARG A 85 4.57 11.38 -0.50
N GLU A 86 4.58 11.51 -1.82
CA GLU A 86 4.49 10.33 -2.69
C GLU A 86 5.75 9.47 -2.54
N LYS A 87 5.58 8.23 -2.11
CA LYS A 87 6.66 7.24 -1.98
C LYS A 87 6.87 6.47 -3.27
N LEU A 88 5.77 6.17 -3.97
CA LEU A 88 5.78 5.41 -5.21
C LEU A 88 4.49 5.64 -5.98
N ALA A 89 4.61 5.82 -7.29
CA ALA A 89 3.48 5.84 -8.21
C ALA A 89 3.77 4.92 -9.40
N ALA A 90 2.80 4.11 -9.78
CA ALA A 90 2.88 3.19 -10.90
C ALA A 90 1.70 3.39 -11.86
N ARG A 91 1.99 3.63 -13.14
CA ARG A 91 0.98 3.61 -14.19
C ARG A 91 0.56 2.18 -14.46
N LEU A 92 -0.73 1.94 -14.46
CA LEU A 92 -1.28 0.60 -14.70
C LEU A 92 -1.62 0.43 -16.19
N GLU A 93 -0.60 0.16 -16.99
CA GLU A 93 -0.74 -0.01 -18.45
C GLU A 93 -1.66 -1.20 -18.78
N THR A 94 -1.69 -2.20 -17.93
CA THR A 94 -2.57 -3.36 -18.06
C THR A 94 -3.33 -3.56 -16.77
N LEU A 95 -4.66 -3.59 -16.85
CA LEU A 95 -5.55 -3.93 -15.76
C LEU A 95 -6.22 -5.27 -16.02
N PRO A 96 -6.58 -6.02 -14.97
CA PRO A 96 -7.46 -7.17 -15.10
C PRO A 96 -8.78 -6.77 -15.78
N GLN A 97 -9.35 -7.69 -16.56
CA GLN A 97 -10.64 -7.45 -17.22
C GLN A 97 -11.82 -7.58 -16.26
N GLY A 98 -12.89 -6.83 -16.52
CA GLY A 98 -14.12 -6.85 -15.75
C GLY A 98 -14.06 -5.97 -14.49
N ASP A 99 -14.91 -6.31 -13.51
CA ASP A 99 -14.98 -5.58 -12.24
C ASP A 99 -13.68 -5.74 -11.44
N LEU A 100 -13.19 -4.62 -10.92
CA LEU A 100 -11.95 -4.55 -10.19
C LEU A 100 -12.18 -4.63 -8.68
N LEU A 101 -11.18 -5.15 -7.98
CA LEU A 101 -11.06 -5.20 -6.54
C LEU A 101 -9.73 -4.55 -6.13
N LEU A 102 -9.79 -3.46 -5.36
CA LEU A 102 -8.63 -2.97 -4.63
C LEU A 102 -8.53 -3.79 -3.33
N ARG A 103 -7.51 -4.64 -3.24
CA ARG A 103 -7.30 -5.52 -2.10
C ARG A 103 -6.01 -5.20 -1.37
N GLY A 104 -6.11 -4.97 -0.05
CA GLY A 104 -4.97 -4.89 0.85
C GLY A 104 -4.85 -6.14 1.71
N ASP A 105 -3.65 -6.63 1.88
CA ASP A 105 -3.31 -7.68 2.83
C ASP A 105 -1.90 -7.48 3.40
N SER A 106 -1.63 -8.12 4.54
CA SER A 106 -0.31 -8.15 5.17
C SER A 106 0.32 -9.52 4.97
N VAL A 107 1.60 -9.53 4.61
CA VAL A 107 2.38 -10.74 4.40
C VAL A 107 3.57 -10.75 5.33
N GLY A 108 3.66 -11.79 6.17
CA GLY A 108 4.77 -12.01 7.10
C GLY A 108 5.65 -13.16 6.69
N PHE A 109 6.95 -13.03 6.96
CA PHE A 109 7.97 -14.05 6.76
C PHE A 109 8.75 -14.28 8.05
N PRO A 110 9.04 -15.54 8.42
CA PRO A 110 10.04 -15.82 9.43
C PRO A 110 11.44 -15.40 8.94
N PRO A 111 12.45 -15.32 9.82
CA PRO A 111 13.84 -15.09 9.42
C PRO A 111 14.27 -16.03 8.30
N GLY A 112 14.81 -15.48 7.20
CA GLY A 112 15.24 -16.23 6.01
C GLY A 112 14.10 -16.84 5.18
N GLY A 113 12.83 -16.66 5.58
CA GLY A 113 11.68 -17.18 4.84
C GLY A 113 11.63 -16.61 3.43
N CYS A 114 11.08 -17.38 2.49
CA CYS A 114 10.98 -16.93 1.10
C CYS A 114 9.62 -17.26 0.48
N ALA A 115 9.22 -16.47 -0.49
CA ALA A 115 8.23 -16.83 -1.48
C ALA A 115 8.95 -17.25 -2.75
N TYR A 116 8.81 -18.52 -3.13
CA TYR A 116 9.39 -19.05 -4.36
C TYR A 116 8.86 -18.31 -5.57
N LEU A 117 9.52 -18.49 -6.70
CA LEU A 117 9.15 -17.83 -7.95
C LEU A 117 7.65 -18.04 -8.24
N HIS A 118 6.91 -16.94 -8.28
CA HIS A 118 5.47 -16.93 -8.45
C HIS A 118 5.03 -15.69 -9.26
N ARG A 119 3.75 -15.64 -9.57
CA ARG A 119 3.10 -14.53 -10.27
C ARG A 119 1.84 -14.11 -9.53
N HIS A 120 1.38 -12.88 -9.79
CA HIS A 120 0.10 -12.40 -9.27
C HIS A 120 -0.88 -12.12 -10.42
N GLN A 121 -2.17 -12.22 -10.11
CA GLN A 121 -3.25 -12.00 -11.07
C GLN A 121 -3.58 -10.51 -11.29
N GLY A 122 -2.76 -9.60 -10.81
CA GLY A 122 -2.89 -8.18 -11.02
C GLY A 122 -1.77 -7.37 -10.40
N PRO A 123 -1.61 -6.11 -10.83
CA PRO A 123 -0.56 -5.23 -10.36
C PRO A 123 -0.78 -4.78 -8.92
N GLY A 124 0.30 -4.36 -8.26
CA GLY A 124 0.17 -3.79 -6.92
C GLY A 124 1.45 -3.17 -6.38
N ILE A 125 1.30 -2.35 -5.35
CA ILE A 125 2.38 -1.75 -4.59
C ILE A 125 2.50 -2.45 -3.24
N ARG A 126 3.74 -2.67 -2.80
CA ARG A 126 4.11 -3.20 -1.49
C ARG A 126 4.92 -2.15 -0.74
N CYS A 127 4.83 -2.17 0.59
CA CYS A 127 5.67 -1.35 1.45
C CYS A 127 6.07 -2.14 2.68
N LEU A 128 7.38 -2.22 2.94
CA LEU A 128 7.91 -2.99 4.06
C LEU A 128 7.59 -2.27 5.38
N ILE A 129 6.97 -2.98 6.31
CA ILE A 129 6.64 -2.48 7.64
C ILE A 129 7.82 -2.69 8.57
N GLU A 130 8.37 -3.91 8.58
CA GLU A 130 9.46 -4.31 9.47
C GLU A 130 10.38 -5.35 8.84
N GLY A 131 11.59 -5.47 9.34
CA GLY A 131 12.59 -6.44 8.89
C GLY A 131 13.40 -5.97 7.70
N GLY A 132 13.58 -6.84 6.73
CA GLY A 132 14.26 -6.61 5.47
C GLY A 132 13.81 -7.64 4.44
N ILE A 133 13.70 -7.26 3.19
CA ILE A 133 13.29 -8.17 2.12
C ILE A 133 14.08 -7.89 0.84
N ARG A 134 14.49 -8.96 0.17
CA ARG A 134 15.05 -8.91 -1.18
C ARG A 134 14.00 -9.38 -2.18
N ILE A 135 13.85 -8.63 -3.24
CA ILE A 135 12.92 -8.92 -4.35
C ILE A 135 13.74 -9.12 -5.62
N ASP A 136 13.58 -10.27 -6.24
CA ASP A 136 14.22 -10.61 -7.51
C ASP A 136 13.14 -10.67 -8.60
N THR A 137 13.22 -9.78 -9.56
CA THR A 137 12.29 -9.69 -10.70
C THR A 137 12.96 -8.99 -11.88
N HIS A 138 12.55 -9.29 -13.11
CA HIS A 138 13.11 -8.72 -14.35
C HIS A 138 14.65 -8.80 -14.43
N GLY A 139 15.25 -9.87 -13.91
CA GLY A 139 16.70 -10.05 -13.88
C GLY A 139 17.45 -9.11 -12.93
N ARG A 140 16.73 -8.43 -12.04
CA ARG A 140 17.30 -7.54 -11.02
C ARG A 140 16.98 -8.04 -9.62
N SER A 141 17.87 -7.75 -8.71
CA SER A 141 17.74 -8.03 -7.27
C SER A 141 17.80 -6.70 -6.51
N THR A 142 16.77 -6.42 -5.73
CA THR A 142 16.67 -5.17 -4.95
C THR A 142 16.30 -5.49 -3.52
N SER A 143 17.01 -4.90 -2.56
CA SER A 143 16.72 -5.06 -1.13
C SER A 143 16.01 -3.82 -0.59
N TYR A 144 15.01 -4.07 0.28
CA TYR A 144 14.22 -3.03 0.93
C TYR A 144 14.30 -3.17 2.45
N GLY A 145 14.42 -2.03 3.13
CA GLY A 145 14.24 -1.87 4.57
C GLY A 145 12.87 -1.27 4.90
N PRO A 146 12.52 -1.08 6.20
CA PRO A 146 11.26 -0.50 6.64
C PRO A 146 10.95 0.83 5.93
N GLY A 147 9.72 0.99 5.46
CA GLY A 147 9.28 2.11 4.64
C GLY A 147 9.69 2.02 3.16
N GLY A 148 10.51 1.06 2.77
CA GLY A 148 10.83 0.80 1.36
C GLY A 148 9.63 0.24 0.61
N ALA A 149 9.34 0.81 -0.58
CA ALA A 149 8.20 0.43 -1.39
C ALA A 149 8.63 -0.09 -2.76
N TRP A 150 7.88 -1.06 -3.31
CA TRP A 150 8.11 -1.59 -4.66
C TRP A 150 6.81 -1.91 -5.36
N TYR A 151 6.88 -1.93 -6.67
CA TYR A 151 5.78 -2.25 -7.57
C TYR A 151 6.01 -3.60 -8.24
N GLU A 152 4.95 -4.38 -8.36
CA GLU A 152 4.90 -5.60 -9.15
C GLU A 152 3.75 -5.51 -10.14
N THR A 153 4.03 -5.83 -11.40
CA THR A 153 3.06 -5.74 -12.50
C THR A 153 1.94 -6.77 -12.38
N GLY A 154 2.21 -7.89 -11.68
CA GLY A 154 1.33 -9.04 -11.55
C GLY A 154 1.79 -10.23 -12.38
N PRO A 155 1.70 -10.20 -13.72
CA PRO A 155 2.07 -11.35 -14.55
C PRO A 155 3.57 -11.66 -14.59
N ASP A 156 4.43 -10.72 -14.24
CA ASP A 156 5.87 -10.95 -14.19
C ASP A 156 6.24 -11.78 -12.96
N ALA A 157 7.19 -12.70 -13.17
CA ALA A 157 7.63 -13.59 -12.12
C ALA A 157 8.46 -12.83 -11.07
N VAL A 158 8.20 -13.11 -9.81
CA VAL A 158 8.89 -12.51 -8.65
C VAL A 158 9.29 -13.59 -7.66
N PHE A 159 10.50 -13.45 -7.11
CA PHE A 159 10.98 -14.20 -5.95
C PHE A 159 11.21 -13.20 -4.82
N ALA A 160 10.85 -13.57 -3.60
CA ALA A 160 11.05 -12.73 -2.43
C ALA A 160 11.75 -13.51 -1.31
N GLN A 161 12.72 -12.89 -0.64
CA GLN A 161 13.41 -13.48 0.50
C GLN A 161 13.57 -12.48 1.64
N ALA A 162 13.08 -12.85 2.81
CA ALA A 162 13.25 -12.08 4.04
C ALA A 162 14.70 -12.09 4.53
N ALA A 163 15.04 -11.09 5.35
CA ALA A 163 16.32 -11.03 6.05
C ALA A 163 16.56 -12.31 6.87
N PRO A 164 17.79 -12.85 6.91
CA PRO A 164 18.08 -14.12 7.58
C PRO A 164 18.04 -14.04 9.11
N ASP A 165 18.14 -12.85 9.68
CA ASP A 165 18.38 -12.60 11.11
C ASP A 165 17.13 -12.09 11.86
N ARG A 166 16.03 -11.77 11.14
CA ARG A 166 14.82 -11.20 11.73
C ARG A 166 13.58 -11.46 10.89
N PRO A 167 12.37 -11.47 11.50
CA PRO A 167 11.13 -11.56 10.75
C PRO A 167 10.96 -10.31 9.88
N SER A 168 10.21 -10.45 8.80
CA SER A 168 9.89 -9.37 7.89
C SER A 168 8.39 -9.35 7.59
N ARG A 169 7.80 -8.17 7.52
CA ARG A 169 6.38 -7.99 7.21
C ARG A 169 6.18 -6.78 6.31
N PHE A 170 5.35 -6.95 5.29
CA PHE A 170 4.94 -5.85 4.42
C PHE A 170 3.42 -5.79 4.28
N ILE A 171 2.92 -4.60 3.98
CA ILE A 171 1.57 -4.42 3.45
C ILE A 171 1.63 -4.41 1.93
N ARG A 172 0.62 -5.04 1.32
CA ARG A 172 0.47 -5.15 -0.12
C ARG A 172 -0.91 -4.68 -0.53
N VAL A 173 -0.99 -3.79 -1.52
CA VAL A 173 -2.25 -3.36 -2.13
C VAL A 173 -2.21 -3.66 -3.61
N MET A 174 -3.17 -4.43 -4.09
CA MET A 174 -3.26 -4.93 -5.45
C MET A 174 -4.58 -4.55 -6.10
N ILE A 175 -4.55 -4.39 -7.42
CA ILE A 175 -5.74 -4.28 -8.27
C ILE A 175 -5.97 -5.65 -8.91
N LEU A 176 -7.03 -6.31 -8.54
CA LEU A 176 -7.34 -7.69 -8.91
C LEU A 176 -8.71 -7.79 -9.59
N PRO A 177 -8.99 -8.87 -10.34
CA PRO A 177 -10.36 -9.20 -10.69
C PRO A 177 -11.23 -9.39 -9.43
N ARG A 178 -12.43 -8.81 -9.40
CA ARG A 178 -13.35 -8.93 -8.27
C ARG A 178 -13.71 -10.37 -7.92
N ALA A 179 -13.67 -11.27 -8.91
CA ALA A 179 -13.89 -12.71 -8.72
C ALA A 179 -12.86 -13.40 -7.78
N LEU A 180 -11.78 -12.70 -7.40
CA LEU A 180 -10.77 -13.19 -6.47
C LEU A 180 -11.02 -12.80 -5.00
N ILE A 181 -12.19 -12.27 -4.67
CA ILE A 181 -12.57 -12.08 -3.27
C ILE A 181 -12.51 -13.43 -2.54
N GLY A 182 -11.73 -13.48 -1.44
CA GLY A 182 -11.53 -14.69 -0.64
C GLY A 182 -10.63 -15.76 -1.27
N LYS A 183 -10.02 -15.50 -2.43
CA LYS A 183 -9.15 -16.45 -3.13
C LYS A 183 -7.69 -15.94 -3.19
N SER A 184 -6.75 -16.88 -3.44
CA SER A 184 -5.35 -16.53 -3.68
C SER A 184 -5.21 -15.65 -4.94
N SER A 185 -4.32 -14.65 -4.88
CA SER A 185 -3.88 -13.90 -6.06
C SER A 185 -2.66 -14.52 -6.73
N ILE A 186 -2.05 -15.53 -6.11
CA ILE A 186 -0.83 -16.21 -6.60
C ILE A 186 -1.22 -17.27 -7.63
N GLN A 187 -0.40 -17.33 -8.68
CA GLN A 187 -0.40 -18.35 -9.73
C GLN A 187 0.94 -19.06 -9.77
#